data_2269dfe954edcd4014b3daa7f13a0881
#
_entry.id   2269dfe954edcd4014b3daa7f13a0881
#
_cell.length_a   1.000
_cell.length_b   1.000
_cell.length_c   1.000
_cell.angle_alpha   90.00
_cell.angle_beta   90.00
_cell.angle_gamma   90.00
#
_symmetry.space_group_name_H-M   'P 1'
#
loop_
_entity.id
_entity.type
_entity.pdbx_description
1 polymer ?
#
loop_
_entity_poly.entity_id
_entity_poly.type
_entity_poly.pdbx_seq_one_letter_code
_entity_poly.pdbx_strand_id
1 'polypeptide(L)'
;MIQTLSDLKTVRFNEQADGVIILDQTLLPGKEAYLTLTTAEEIWDAIYKLKVRGAPAIGIAAAYGVYVCARRIDTAEKSVFVNEFRKIKEYLAGSRPTAVTLVAALNRMERVLVAHPTLSVPEWKELLYKEAIAIREEDAAACRQIGENCLELLRPGMGILTHCNAGHLAVSEYGTALAPIYLGQERGYGFKVFADETRPLLQGARLTAYELSRAGVDVTLICDNMASIVMRKGWVQAVVVGCDRVAANGDVANKIGTSGVAILARHYKIPFYVLGPTSTIDSSCPDGDSIVIEERNPDEVTEMWYSRRMAPKDVKVYNPAFDITPHELITAIITEKGIFYKNNR
;
A
#
# COMPACT_ATOMS: atom_id res chain seq x y z
N MET A 1 0.84 27.49 8.81
CA MET A 1 0.37 26.34 9.62
C MET A 1 1.05 25.10 9.06
N ILE A 2 1.79 24.36 9.88
CA ILE A 2 2.31 23.04 9.46
C ILE A 2 1.07 22.15 9.36
N GLN A 3 0.71 21.77 8.14
CA GLN A 3 -0.35 20.79 7.91
C GLN A 3 0.15 19.45 8.45
N THR A 4 -0.56 18.88 9.40
CA THR A 4 -0.18 17.60 10.00
C THR A 4 -0.51 16.43 9.06
N LEU A 5 0.14 15.30 9.24
CA LEU A 5 -0.17 14.07 8.49
C LEU A 5 -1.64 13.65 8.70
N SER A 6 -2.21 13.94 9.88
CA SER A 6 -3.61 13.64 10.21
C SER A 6 -4.62 14.36 9.31
N ASP A 7 -4.22 15.46 8.67
CA ASP A 7 -5.09 16.21 7.73
C ASP A 7 -5.15 15.54 6.34
N LEU A 8 -4.19 14.66 6.05
CA LEU A 8 -4.09 13.96 4.77
C LEU A 8 -4.94 12.67 4.81
N LYS A 9 -6.16 12.72 4.33
CA LYS A 9 -7.04 11.53 4.31
C LYS A 9 -7.02 10.87 2.94
N THR A 10 -6.43 9.68 2.84
CA THR A 10 -6.28 8.93 1.58
C THR A 10 -7.62 8.49 1.01
N VAL A 11 -8.47 7.90 1.85
CA VAL A 11 -9.82 7.41 1.49
C VAL A 11 -10.76 7.66 2.67
N ARG A 12 -11.92 8.26 2.41
CA ARG A 12 -12.97 8.46 3.42
C ARG A 12 -14.35 8.52 2.77
N PHE A 13 -15.40 8.35 3.54
CA PHE A 13 -16.75 8.73 3.11
C PHE A 13 -16.90 10.27 3.11
N ASN A 14 -17.80 10.78 2.28
CA ASN A 14 -18.35 12.12 2.49
C ASN A 14 -19.30 12.12 3.71
N GLU A 15 -19.79 13.28 4.12
CA GLU A 15 -20.64 13.42 5.32
C GLU A 15 -21.91 12.57 5.27
N GLN A 16 -22.50 12.39 4.10
CA GLN A 16 -23.74 11.63 3.90
C GLN A 16 -23.48 10.13 3.68
N ALA A 17 -22.22 9.71 3.59
CA ALA A 17 -21.80 8.36 3.24
C ALA A 17 -22.40 7.84 1.92
N ASP A 18 -22.65 8.76 0.97
CA ASP A 18 -23.17 8.45 -0.38
C ASP A 18 -22.12 8.65 -1.49
N GLY A 19 -20.89 8.97 -1.11
CA GLY A 19 -19.72 9.09 -1.96
C GLY A 19 -18.43 8.73 -1.24
N VAL A 20 -17.48 8.20 -1.99
CA VAL A 20 -16.11 7.93 -1.54
C VAL A 20 -15.22 9.09 -1.92
N ILE A 21 -14.61 9.75 -0.95
CA ILE A 21 -13.61 10.80 -1.21
C ILE A 21 -12.24 10.16 -1.19
N ILE A 22 -11.49 10.37 -2.27
CA ILE A 22 -10.09 9.94 -2.38
C ILE A 22 -9.18 11.13 -2.67
N LEU A 23 -7.93 11.06 -2.20
CA LEU A 23 -6.86 11.94 -2.67
C LEU A 23 -6.31 11.41 -4.00
N ASP A 24 -6.35 12.22 -5.05
CA ASP A 24 -5.77 11.85 -6.35
C ASP A 24 -4.23 11.86 -6.28
N GLN A 25 -3.64 10.68 -6.05
CA GLN A 25 -2.20 10.52 -5.89
C GLN A 25 -1.42 10.67 -7.20
N THR A 26 -2.09 10.69 -8.35
CA THR A 26 -1.44 10.93 -9.65
C THR A 26 -0.97 12.37 -9.80
N LEU A 27 -1.58 13.29 -9.07
CA LEU A 27 -1.27 14.72 -9.10
C LEU A 27 -0.19 15.13 -8.08
N LEU A 28 0.14 14.26 -7.13
CA LEU A 28 1.17 14.52 -6.13
C LEU A 28 2.58 14.42 -6.76
N PRO A 29 3.55 15.22 -6.28
CA PRO A 29 3.45 16.21 -5.20
C PRO A 29 2.95 17.58 -5.67
N GLY A 30 2.73 17.78 -6.95
CA GLY A 30 2.45 19.11 -7.53
C GLY A 30 1.10 19.72 -7.14
N LYS A 31 0.10 18.89 -6.85
CA LYS A 31 -1.25 19.33 -6.49
C LYS A 31 -1.94 18.34 -5.58
N GLU A 32 -2.50 18.82 -4.46
CA GLU A 32 -3.47 18.07 -3.67
C GLU A 32 -4.87 18.28 -4.26
N ALA A 33 -5.51 17.21 -4.70
CA ALA A 33 -6.87 17.24 -5.20
C ALA A 33 -7.65 16.05 -4.68
N TYR A 34 -8.84 16.32 -4.16
CA TYR A 34 -9.76 15.29 -3.69
C TYR A 34 -10.86 15.07 -4.72
N LEU A 35 -11.17 13.82 -5.00
CA LEU A 35 -12.25 13.40 -5.87
C LEU A 35 -13.35 12.76 -5.04
N THR A 36 -14.61 13.07 -5.32
CA THR A 36 -15.76 12.37 -4.76
C THR A 36 -16.29 11.41 -5.82
N LEU A 37 -16.21 10.12 -5.51
CA LEU A 37 -16.60 9.02 -6.40
C LEU A 37 -17.95 8.47 -5.92
N THR A 38 -18.90 8.36 -6.83
CA THR A 38 -20.28 8.01 -6.51
C THR A 38 -20.81 6.82 -7.32
N THR A 39 -20.10 6.41 -8.35
CA THR A 39 -20.48 5.28 -9.22
C THR A 39 -19.40 4.20 -9.24
N ALA A 40 -19.76 3.00 -9.67
CA ALA A 40 -18.82 1.89 -9.80
C ALA A 40 -17.74 2.19 -10.85
N GLU A 41 -18.09 2.89 -11.92
CA GLU A 41 -17.19 3.29 -13.00
C GLU A 41 -16.14 4.27 -12.51
N GLU A 42 -16.52 5.28 -11.73
CA GLU A 42 -15.60 6.26 -11.15
C GLU A 42 -14.63 5.60 -10.19
N ILE A 43 -15.10 4.66 -9.36
CA ILE A 43 -14.29 3.92 -8.39
C ILE A 43 -13.32 2.98 -9.12
N TRP A 44 -13.81 2.26 -10.13
CA TRP A 44 -12.99 1.39 -10.98
C TRP A 44 -11.87 2.18 -11.66
N ASP A 45 -12.22 3.31 -12.28
CA ASP A 45 -11.24 4.20 -12.96
C ASP A 45 -10.18 4.73 -11.98
N ALA A 46 -10.60 5.12 -10.79
CA ALA A 46 -9.69 5.63 -9.76
C ALA A 46 -8.67 4.57 -9.29
N ILE A 47 -9.09 3.31 -9.16
CA ILE A 47 -8.20 2.20 -8.79
C ILE A 47 -7.31 1.83 -9.99
N TYR A 48 -7.88 1.68 -11.18
CA TYR A 48 -7.16 1.29 -12.39
C TYR A 48 -6.08 2.31 -12.78
N LYS A 49 -6.39 3.59 -12.71
CA LYS A 49 -5.48 4.70 -13.03
C LYS A 49 -4.56 5.09 -11.87
N LEU A 50 -4.54 4.33 -10.78
CA LEU A 50 -3.71 4.59 -9.60
C LEU A 50 -3.96 5.96 -8.94
N LYS A 51 -5.15 6.55 -9.10
CA LYS A 51 -5.56 7.76 -8.35
C LYS A 51 -5.63 7.44 -6.85
N VAL A 52 -6.06 6.23 -6.50
CA VAL A 52 -5.85 5.57 -5.22
C VAL A 52 -5.01 4.33 -5.44
N ARG A 53 -3.97 4.13 -4.64
CA ARG A 53 -2.99 3.05 -4.79
C ARG A 53 -2.46 2.58 -3.42
N GLY A 54 -1.77 1.45 -3.40
CA GLY A 54 -1.37 0.72 -2.18
C GLY A 54 -2.40 -0.35 -1.86
N ALA A 55 -1.91 -1.56 -1.55
CA ALA A 55 -2.78 -2.71 -1.39
C ALA A 55 -3.92 -2.50 -0.36
N PRO A 56 -3.69 -1.97 0.85
CA PRO A 56 -4.78 -1.68 1.78
C PRO A 56 -5.70 -0.55 1.33
N ALA A 57 -5.16 0.57 0.83
CA ALA A 57 -5.98 1.72 0.42
C ALA A 57 -6.95 1.37 -0.72
N ILE A 58 -6.54 0.53 -1.69
CA ILE A 58 -7.45 0.07 -2.75
C ILE A 58 -8.52 -0.89 -2.21
N GLY A 59 -8.20 -1.70 -1.21
CA GLY A 59 -9.18 -2.56 -0.52
C GLY A 59 -10.24 -1.72 0.20
N ILE A 60 -9.83 -0.69 0.93
CA ILE A 60 -10.72 0.25 1.61
C ILE A 60 -11.58 1.02 0.59
N ALA A 61 -10.96 1.54 -0.49
CA ALA A 61 -11.69 2.24 -1.54
C ALA A 61 -12.74 1.34 -2.22
N ALA A 62 -12.42 0.06 -2.43
CA ALA A 62 -13.35 -0.91 -3.00
C ALA A 62 -14.49 -1.26 -2.03
N ALA A 63 -14.21 -1.45 -0.72
CA ALA A 63 -15.22 -1.71 0.29
C ALA A 63 -16.18 -0.52 0.44
N TYR A 64 -15.65 0.70 0.49
CA TYR A 64 -16.45 1.91 0.52
C TYR A 64 -17.26 2.06 -0.76
N GLY A 65 -16.64 1.79 -1.91
CA GLY A 65 -17.26 1.89 -3.22
C GLY A 65 -18.41 0.91 -3.41
N VAL A 66 -18.22 -0.35 -3.06
CA VAL A 66 -19.31 -1.34 -3.17
C VAL A 66 -20.48 -0.99 -2.24
N TYR A 67 -20.21 -0.42 -1.04
CA TYR A 67 -21.27 0.08 -0.15
C TYR A 67 -22.02 1.26 -0.77
N VAL A 68 -21.30 2.29 -1.27
CA VAL A 68 -21.92 3.48 -1.89
C VAL A 68 -22.82 3.08 -3.05
N CYS A 69 -22.39 2.15 -3.88
CA CYS A 69 -23.20 1.63 -4.99
C CYS A 69 -24.38 0.79 -4.49
N ALA A 70 -24.16 -0.12 -3.52
CA ALA A 70 -25.19 -0.98 -2.97
C ALA A 70 -26.28 -0.18 -2.25
N ARG A 71 -25.92 0.91 -1.57
CA ARG A 71 -26.90 1.82 -0.93
C ARG A 71 -27.95 2.34 -1.91
N ARG A 72 -27.59 2.50 -3.19
CA ARG A 72 -28.48 3.03 -4.25
C ARG A 72 -29.35 1.97 -4.92
N ILE A 73 -29.16 0.69 -4.61
CA ILE A 73 -30.05 -0.38 -5.10
C ILE A 73 -31.42 -0.19 -4.47
N ASP A 74 -32.40 0.20 -5.27
CA ASP A 74 -33.77 0.42 -4.80
C ASP A 74 -34.61 -0.85 -4.98
N THR A 75 -34.59 -1.71 -3.96
CA THR A 75 -35.38 -2.94 -3.91
C THR A 75 -35.56 -3.41 -2.46
N ALA A 76 -36.70 -4.03 -2.18
CA ALA A 76 -36.94 -4.78 -0.95
C ALA A 76 -36.71 -6.29 -1.12
N GLU A 77 -36.52 -6.74 -2.38
CA GLU A 77 -36.35 -8.14 -2.71
C GLU A 77 -34.85 -8.54 -2.54
N LYS A 78 -34.61 -9.46 -1.61
CA LYS A 78 -33.27 -9.91 -1.23
C LYS A 78 -32.50 -10.51 -2.40
N SER A 79 -33.16 -11.33 -3.23
CA SER A 79 -32.51 -11.95 -4.38
C SER A 79 -32.02 -10.93 -5.40
N VAL A 80 -32.86 -9.93 -5.67
CA VAL A 80 -32.49 -8.81 -6.57
C VAL A 80 -31.32 -8.01 -6.00
N PHE A 81 -31.36 -7.67 -4.70
CA PHE A 81 -30.27 -6.94 -4.05
C PHE A 81 -28.96 -7.70 -4.13
N VAL A 82 -28.93 -8.98 -3.80
CA VAL A 82 -27.71 -9.81 -3.84
C VAL A 82 -27.15 -9.90 -5.26
N ASN A 83 -28.00 -10.07 -6.26
CA ASN A 83 -27.57 -10.16 -7.66
C ASN A 83 -26.93 -8.85 -8.13
N GLU A 84 -27.56 -7.71 -7.84
CA GLU A 84 -27.00 -6.40 -8.21
C GLU A 84 -25.71 -6.10 -7.42
N PHE A 85 -25.65 -6.43 -6.13
CA PHE A 85 -24.45 -6.31 -5.32
C PHE A 85 -23.28 -7.11 -5.93
N ARG A 86 -23.52 -8.37 -6.35
CA ARG A 86 -22.48 -9.21 -6.97
C ARG A 86 -21.97 -8.64 -8.28
N LYS A 87 -22.84 -8.10 -9.13
CA LYS A 87 -22.41 -7.43 -10.36
C LYS A 87 -21.46 -6.26 -10.08
N ILE A 88 -21.81 -5.41 -9.10
CA ILE A 88 -20.97 -4.30 -8.68
C ILE A 88 -19.63 -4.81 -8.14
N LYS A 89 -19.64 -5.81 -7.28
CA LYS A 89 -18.46 -6.44 -6.70
C LYS A 89 -17.52 -6.98 -7.78
N GLU A 90 -18.05 -7.76 -8.73
CA GLU A 90 -17.28 -8.34 -9.84
C GLU A 90 -16.69 -7.27 -10.74
N TYR A 91 -17.47 -6.22 -11.05
CA TYR A 91 -16.98 -5.08 -11.82
C TYR A 91 -15.80 -4.40 -11.12
N LEU A 92 -15.91 -4.08 -9.84
CA LEU A 92 -14.83 -3.45 -9.09
C LEU A 92 -13.60 -4.36 -8.95
N ALA A 93 -13.79 -5.68 -8.78
CA ALA A 93 -12.69 -6.65 -8.72
C ALA A 93 -11.87 -6.66 -10.02
N GLY A 94 -12.51 -6.41 -11.17
CA GLY A 94 -11.87 -6.32 -12.48
C GLY A 94 -10.92 -5.12 -12.64
N SER A 95 -10.94 -4.14 -11.74
CA SER A 95 -10.04 -2.96 -11.82
C SER A 95 -8.58 -3.34 -11.63
N ARG A 96 -8.27 -4.30 -10.74
CA ARG A 96 -6.93 -4.85 -10.52
C ARG A 96 -7.00 -6.33 -10.10
N PRO A 97 -7.12 -7.26 -11.04
CA PRO A 97 -7.36 -8.69 -10.76
C PRO A 97 -6.25 -9.37 -9.92
N THR A 98 -5.03 -8.84 -9.97
CA THR A 98 -3.88 -9.36 -9.20
C THR A 98 -3.81 -8.82 -7.76
N ALA A 99 -4.63 -7.83 -7.41
CA ALA A 99 -4.61 -7.20 -6.10
C ALA A 99 -5.43 -8.00 -5.07
N VAL A 100 -4.75 -8.87 -4.32
CA VAL A 100 -5.36 -9.78 -3.34
C VAL A 100 -6.22 -9.04 -2.31
N THR A 101 -5.74 -7.92 -1.78
CA THR A 101 -6.44 -7.13 -0.76
C THR A 101 -7.75 -6.52 -1.26
N LEU A 102 -7.80 -6.10 -2.53
CA LEU A 102 -9.03 -5.59 -3.16
C LEU A 102 -10.11 -6.68 -3.19
N VAL A 103 -9.76 -7.86 -3.69
CA VAL A 103 -10.69 -9.00 -3.78
C VAL A 103 -11.10 -9.48 -2.39
N ALA A 104 -10.16 -9.53 -1.44
CA ALA A 104 -10.44 -9.92 -0.06
C ALA A 104 -11.43 -8.97 0.62
N ALA A 105 -11.26 -7.65 0.46
CA ALA A 105 -12.17 -6.63 0.99
C ALA A 105 -13.58 -6.77 0.39
N LEU A 106 -13.69 -6.90 -0.93
CA LEU A 106 -14.97 -7.11 -1.61
C LEU A 106 -15.67 -8.43 -1.18
N ASN A 107 -14.91 -9.51 -1.02
CA ASN A 107 -15.44 -10.78 -0.50
C ASN A 107 -15.89 -10.65 0.95
N ARG A 108 -15.20 -9.87 1.76
CA ARG A 108 -15.58 -9.59 3.14
C ARG A 108 -16.91 -8.84 3.19
N MET A 109 -17.11 -7.86 2.33
CA MET A 109 -18.39 -7.16 2.19
C MET A 109 -19.54 -8.11 1.78
N GLU A 110 -19.32 -9.02 0.83
CA GLU A 110 -20.34 -10.01 0.46
C GLU A 110 -20.70 -10.97 1.60
N ARG A 111 -19.72 -11.37 2.42
CA ARG A 111 -19.97 -12.26 3.57
C ARG A 111 -20.97 -11.69 4.55
N VAL A 112 -21.11 -10.35 4.66
CA VAL A 112 -22.16 -9.73 5.49
C VAL A 112 -23.56 -10.20 5.09
N LEU A 113 -23.83 -10.26 3.77
CA LEU A 113 -25.12 -10.68 3.24
C LEU A 113 -25.36 -12.18 3.49
N VAL A 114 -24.31 -13.00 3.31
CA VAL A 114 -24.39 -14.46 3.48
C VAL A 114 -24.54 -14.84 4.95
N ALA A 115 -23.87 -14.13 5.86
CA ALA A 115 -23.91 -14.40 7.29
C ALA A 115 -25.26 -14.02 7.95
N HIS A 116 -26.02 -13.12 7.34
CA HIS A 116 -27.26 -12.59 7.90
C HIS A 116 -28.47 -12.74 6.97
N PRO A 117 -28.84 -13.96 6.55
CA PRO A 117 -29.87 -14.19 5.52
C PRO A 117 -31.28 -13.80 5.95
N THR A 118 -31.55 -13.67 7.25
CA THR A 118 -32.85 -13.30 7.80
C THR A 118 -33.12 -11.80 7.78
N LEU A 119 -32.11 -10.97 7.74
CA LEU A 119 -32.22 -9.49 7.76
C LEU A 119 -32.90 -8.98 6.49
N SER A 120 -33.54 -7.83 6.59
CA SER A 120 -34.06 -7.06 5.46
C SER A 120 -32.97 -6.33 4.69
N VAL A 121 -33.29 -5.87 3.48
CA VAL A 121 -32.32 -5.10 2.66
C VAL A 121 -31.85 -3.80 3.35
N PRO A 122 -32.71 -3.01 4.03
CA PRO A 122 -32.25 -1.86 4.82
C PRO A 122 -31.26 -2.24 5.92
N GLU A 123 -31.50 -3.33 6.65
CA GLU A 123 -30.59 -3.83 7.69
C GLU A 123 -29.25 -4.30 7.09
N TRP A 124 -29.26 -4.94 5.92
CA TRP A 124 -28.04 -5.27 5.18
C TRP A 124 -27.23 -4.03 4.80
N LYS A 125 -27.88 -2.97 4.31
CA LYS A 125 -27.19 -1.69 3.99
C LYS A 125 -26.52 -1.09 5.21
N GLU A 126 -27.15 -1.14 6.37
CA GLU A 126 -26.58 -0.67 7.63
C GLU A 126 -25.37 -1.50 8.06
N LEU A 127 -25.45 -2.83 7.94
CA LEU A 127 -24.33 -3.72 8.25
C LEU A 127 -23.17 -3.54 7.25
N LEU A 128 -23.45 -3.36 5.97
CA LEU A 128 -22.44 -3.09 4.96
C LEU A 128 -21.68 -1.77 5.26
N TYR A 129 -22.37 -0.74 5.74
CA TYR A 129 -21.74 0.49 6.19
C TYR A 129 -20.78 0.23 7.35
N LYS A 130 -21.25 -0.46 8.39
CA LYS A 130 -20.43 -0.79 9.57
C LYS A 130 -19.21 -1.63 9.19
N GLU A 131 -19.39 -2.60 8.32
CA GLU A 131 -18.32 -3.47 7.85
C GLU A 131 -17.26 -2.69 7.06
N ALA A 132 -17.69 -1.76 6.20
CA ALA A 132 -16.78 -0.91 5.46
C ALA A 132 -15.92 -0.04 6.40
N ILE A 133 -16.53 0.55 7.44
CA ILE A 133 -15.80 1.29 8.49
C ILE A 133 -14.84 0.37 9.24
N ALA A 134 -15.28 -0.84 9.64
CA ALA A 134 -14.44 -1.80 10.35
C ALA A 134 -13.19 -2.18 9.54
N ILE A 135 -13.30 -2.38 8.23
CA ILE A 135 -12.15 -2.66 7.35
C ILE A 135 -11.10 -1.55 7.47
N ARG A 136 -11.51 -0.27 7.47
CA ARG A 136 -10.60 0.86 7.61
C ARG A 136 -9.98 0.94 9.01
N GLU A 137 -10.78 0.75 10.06
CA GLU A 137 -10.32 0.85 11.44
C GLU A 137 -9.35 -0.26 11.81
N GLU A 138 -9.59 -1.47 11.35
CA GLU A 138 -8.69 -2.61 11.53
C GLU A 138 -7.36 -2.39 10.80
N ASP A 139 -7.40 -1.82 9.59
CA ASP A 139 -6.18 -1.46 8.84
C ASP A 139 -5.37 -0.39 9.61
N ALA A 140 -6.03 0.65 10.13
CA ALA A 140 -5.36 1.69 10.92
C ALA A 140 -4.71 1.12 12.20
N ALA A 141 -5.42 0.25 12.91
CA ALA A 141 -4.90 -0.42 14.10
C ALA A 141 -3.71 -1.34 13.77
N ALA A 142 -3.81 -2.10 12.69
CA ALA A 142 -2.72 -2.97 12.22
C ALA A 142 -1.48 -2.15 11.83
N CYS A 143 -1.65 -1.08 11.07
CA CYS A 143 -0.54 -0.20 10.67
C CYS A 143 0.17 0.41 11.88
N ARG A 144 -0.59 0.91 12.86
CA ARG A 144 -0.01 1.43 14.09
C ARG A 144 0.77 0.35 14.84
N GLN A 145 0.21 -0.86 15.01
CA GLN A 145 0.87 -1.95 15.71
C GLN A 145 2.14 -2.43 15.01
N ILE A 146 2.14 -2.50 13.66
CA ILE A 146 3.35 -2.78 12.86
C ILE A 146 4.43 -1.75 13.17
N GLY A 147 4.07 -0.47 13.22
CA GLY A 147 4.99 0.61 13.56
C GLY A 147 5.57 0.47 14.96
N GLU A 148 4.73 0.17 15.97
CA GLU A 148 5.17 -0.06 17.36
C GLU A 148 6.15 -1.24 17.44
N ASN A 149 5.81 -2.37 16.83
CA ASN A 149 6.68 -3.56 16.83
C ASN A 149 8.02 -3.26 16.15
N CYS A 150 8.04 -2.50 15.06
CA CYS A 150 9.29 -2.15 14.39
C CYS A 150 10.15 -1.17 15.22
N LEU A 151 9.53 -0.26 15.96
CA LEU A 151 10.28 0.69 16.80
C LEU A 151 11.11 0.01 17.89
N GLU A 152 10.77 -1.21 18.31
CA GLU A 152 11.58 -2.00 19.24
C GLU A 152 12.98 -2.31 18.68
N LEU A 153 13.13 -2.32 17.35
CA LEU A 153 14.37 -2.61 16.64
C LEU A 153 15.15 -1.34 16.25
N LEU A 154 14.53 -0.17 16.35
CA LEU A 154 15.11 1.10 15.93
C LEU A 154 15.53 1.93 17.16
N ARG A 155 16.53 2.80 16.97
CA ARG A 155 17.02 3.69 18.01
C ARG A 155 17.01 5.14 17.54
N PRO A 156 16.82 6.11 18.44
CA PRO A 156 16.90 7.53 18.11
C PRO A 156 18.16 7.89 17.32
N GLY A 157 18.03 8.77 16.34
CA GLY A 157 19.12 9.26 15.50
C GLY A 157 19.55 8.34 14.37
N MET A 158 18.94 7.14 14.23
CA MET A 158 19.28 6.23 13.12
C MET A 158 18.95 6.83 11.75
N GLY A 159 19.84 6.54 10.79
CA GLY A 159 19.55 6.66 9.36
C GLY A 159 18.79 5.44 8.86
N ILE A 160 17.69 5.67 8.17
CA ILE A 160 16.79 4.62 7.66
C ILE A 160 16.67 4.78 6.16
N LEU A 161 16.87 3.70 5.40
CA LEU A 161 16.57 3.69 3.97
C LEU A 161 15.24 3.01 3.72
N THR A 162 14.44 3.57 2.83
CA THR A 162 13.17 2.98 2.39
C THR A 162 13.03 3.04 0.87
N HIS A 163 12.25 2.12 0.33
CA HIS A 163 12.01 1.96 -1.10
C HIS A 163 10.51 1.92 -1.39
N CYS A 164 10.07 2.53 -2.48
CA CYS A 164 8.67 2.69 -2.85
C CYS A 164 7.88 3.59 -1.88
N ASN A 165 6.59 3.35 -1.73
CA ASN A 165 5.73 4.05 -0.79
C ASN A 165 4.80 3.06 -0.08
N ALA A 166 5.17 2.70 1.12
CA ALA A 166 4.36 1.95 2.07
C ALA A 166 4.06 2.82 3.31
N GLY A 167 3.65 4.06 3.06
CA GLY A 167 3.31 5.07 4.03
C GLY A 167 1.81 5.32 4.12
N HIS A 168 1.46 6.47 4.71
CA HIS A 168 0.09 6.90 4.95
C HIS A 168 -0.77 6.92 3.68
N LEU A 169 -0.17 7.29 2.54
CA LEU A 169 -0.86 7.32 1.24
C LEU A 169 -1.22 5.93 0.69
N ALA A 170 -0.64 4.87 1.23
CA ALA A 170 -0.87 3.49 0.75
C ALA A 170 -1.91 2.71 1.57
N VAL A 171 -2.36 3.25 2.69
CA VAL A 171 -3.20 2.60 3.71
C VAL A 171 -4.24 3.58 4.25
N SER A 172 -4.88 3.24 5.37
CA SER A 172 -5.79 4.14 6.10
C SER A 172 -5.08 5.23 6.89
N GLU A 173 -4.05 4.85 7.67
CA GLU A 173 -3.25 5.74 8.54
C GLU A 173 -1.84 5.17 8.75
N TYR A 174 -0.85 6.02 9.02
CA TYR A 174 0.57 5.73 9.30
C TYR A 174 1.36 5.04 8.18
N GLY A 175 0.81 4.08 7.50
CA GLY A 175 1.55 3.19 6.61
C GLY A 175 1.98 1.89 7.29
N THR A 176 2.70 1.05 6.54
CA THR A 176 3.39 -0.12 7.12
C THR A 176 4.86 0.21 7.34
N ALA A 177 5.66 0.33 6.28
CA ALA A 177 7.09 0.64 6.40
C ALA A 177 7.38 2.04 6.97
N LEU A 178 6.53 3.04 6.70
CA LEU A 178 6.73 4.37 7.24
C LEU A 178 6.10 4.57 8.63
N ALA A 179 5.27 3.64 9.12
CA ALA A 179 4.67 3.73 10.44
C ALA A 179 5.70 3.93 11.58
N PRO A 180 6.80 3.17 11.67
CA PRO A 180 7.80 3.39 12.71
C PRO A 180 8.49 4.75 12.59
N ILE A 181 8.58 5.31 11.36
CA ILE A 181 9.17 6.63 11.15
C ILE A 181 8.26 7.72 11.72
N TYR A 182 6.94 7.64 11.47
CA TYR A 182 5.98 8.58 12.04
C TYR A 182 5.88 8.50 13.55
N LEU A 183 5.76 7.29 14.08
CA LEU A 183 5.72 7.07 15.55
C LEU A 183 7.04 7.51 16.22
N GLY A 184 8.18 7.29 15.55
CA GLY A 184 9.46 7.79 16.02
C GLY A 184 9.53 9.32 15.97
N GLN A 185 8.99 9.97 14.95
CA GLN A 185 8.90 11.43 14.86
C GLN A 185 8.04 12.00 15.99
N GLU A 186 6.87 11.40 16.27
CA GLU A 186 6.00 11.77 17.40
C GLU A 186 6.73 11.67 18.76
N ARG A 187 7.68 10.75 18.87
CA ARG A 187 8.49 10.49 20.08
C ARG A 187 9.84 11.22 20.12
N GLY A 188 10.12 12.04 19.13
CA GLY A 188 11.36 12.81 19.04
C GLY A 188 12.61 11.97 18.73
N TYR A 189 12.48 10.85 18.02
CA TYR A 189 13.63 9.98 17.69
C TYR A 189 14.61 10.65 16.71
N GLY A 190 14.19 11.62 15.91
CA GLY A 190 15.06 12.34 14.99
C GLY A 190 15.70 11.44 13.93
N PHE A 191 14.95 10.55 13.33
CA PHE A 191 15.42 9.71 12.24
C PHE A 191 15.85 10.53 11.02
N LYS A 192 16.89 10.05 10.31
CA LYS A 192 17.31 10.57 9.00
C LYS A 192 16.89 9.55 7.95
N VAL A 193 15.93 9.92 7.10
CA VAL A 193 15.36 8.97 6.14
C VAL A 193 15.94 9.20 4.75
N PHE A 194 16.44 8.14 4.12
CA PHE A 194 16.85 8.10 2.72
C PHE A 194 15.75 7.38 1.93
N ALA A 195 15.09 8.08 1.03
CA ALA A 195 14.04 7.54 0.19
C ALA A 195 14.56 7.32 -1.23
N ASP A 196 14.60 6.08 -1.69
CA ASP A 196 14.83 5.77 -3.10
C ASP A 196 13.72 6.36 -3.95
N GLU A 197 14.06 6.99 -5.10
CA GLU A 197 13.05 7.57 -6.00
C GLU A 197 12.05 6.53 -6.54
N THR A 198 12.47 5.29 -6.66
CA THR A 198 11.66 4.12 -7.07
C THR A 198 11.19 4.23 -8.52
N ARG A 199 12.11 4.04 -9.46
CA ARG A 199 11.77 3.93 -10.88
C ARG A 199 10.93 2.66 -11.13
N PRO A 200 10.03 2.64 -12.17
CA PRO A 200 9.74 3.76 -13.09
C PRO A 200 8.68 4.74 -12.58
N LEU A 201 7.79 4.34 -11.63
CA LEU A 201 6.62 5.15 -11.23
C LEU A 201 6.92 6.24 -10.19
N LEU A 202 8.15 6.32 -9.70
CA LEU A 202 8.66 7.35 -8.79
C LEU A 202 7.84 7.49 -7.48
N GLN A 203 7.34 6.38 -6.91
CA GLN A 203 6.57 6.42 -5.66
C GLN A 203 7.39 6.96 -4.50
N GLY A 204 8.69 6.66 -4.45
CA GLY A 204 9.58 7.22 -3.42
C GLY A 204 9.74 8.72 -3.56
N ALA A 205 9.99 9.21 -4.77
CA ALA A 205 10.15 10.64 -5.03
C ALA A 205 8.84 11.42 -4.84
N ARG A 206 7.75 10.92 -5.41
CA ARG A 206 6.49 11.64 -5.49
C ARG A 206 5.64 11.54 -4.23
N LEU A 207 5.69 10.42 -3.55
CA LEU A 207 4.77 10.10 -2.46
C LEU A 207 5.52 10.00 -1.11
N THR A 208 6.58 9.18 -1.01
CA THR A 208 7.31 8.98 0.25
C THR A 208 8.01 10.27 0.69
N ALA A 209 8.77 10.92 -0.19
CA ALA A 209 9.42 12.18 0.13
C ALA A 209 8.39 13.27 0.48
N TYR A 210 7.26 13.31 -0.24
CA TYR A 210 6.18 14.26 0.01
C TYR A 210 5.55 14.07 1.40
N GLU A 211 5.09 12.86 1.75
CA GLU A 211 4.40 12.64 3.02
C GLU A 211 5.35 12.76 4.24
N LEU A 212 6.61 12.29 4.13
CA LEU A 212 7.61 12.43 5.19
C LEU A 212 8.01 13.89 5.41
N SER A 213 8.25 14.65 4.34
CA SER A 213 8.54 16.09 4.42
C SER A 213 7.39 16.85 5.09
N ARG A 214 6.14 16.53 4.71
CA ARG A 214 4.94 17.12 5.31
C ARG A 214 4.81 16.80 6.81
N ALA A 215 5.25 15.63 7.24
CA ALA A 215 5.30 15.23 8.64
C ALA A 215 6.49 15.82 9.43
N GLY A 216 7.34 16.64 8.79
CA GLY A 216 8.52 17.25 9.42
C GLY A 216 9.66 16.25 9.67
N VAL A 217 9.69 15.13 8.97
CA VAL A 217 10.77 14.14 9.03
C VAL A 217 11.95 14.63 8.19
N ASP A 218 13.17 14.47 8.70
CA ASP A 218 14.42 14.72 7.94
C ASP A 218 14.57 13.67 6.84
N VAL A 219 14.11 13.98 5.63
CA VAL A 219 14.11 13.08 4.48
C VAL A 219 15.03 13.58 3.37
N THR A 220 15.87 12.68 2.88
CA THR A 220 16.73 12.87 1.71
C THR A 220 16.29 11.96 0.59
N LEU A 221 15.88 12.54 -0.54
CA LEU A 221 15.57 11.80 -1.75
C LEU A 221 16.87 11.41 -2.46
N ILE A 222 16.96 10.16 -2.89
CA ILE A 222 18.09 9.63 -3.67
C ILE A 222 17.60 8.86 -4.90
N CYS A 223 18.42 8.79 -5.95
CA CYS A 223 18.16 7.85 -7.05
C CYS A 223 18.37 6.40 -6.56
N ASP A 224 17.64 5.44 -7.14
CA ASP A 224 17.68 4.04 -6.73
C ASP A 224 19.11 3.46 -6.70
N ASN A 225 19.97 3.87 -7.64
CA ASN A 225 21.35 3.44 -7.73
C ASN A 225 22.30 4.09 -6.68
N MET A 226 21.80 5.04 -5.88
CA MET A 226 22.57 5.70 -4.83
C MET A 226 22.49 5.00 -3.47
N ALA A 227 21.61 4.00 -3.29
CA ALA A 227 21.48 3.22 -2.06
C ALA A 227 22.84 2.68 -1.57
N SER A 228 23.66 2.15 -2.48
CA SER A 228 24.99 1.63 -2.16
C SER A 228 25.92 2.69 -1.54
N ILE A 229 25.94 3.92 -2.06
CA ILE A 229 26.86 4.94 -1.55
C ILE A 229 26.46 5.46 -0.17
N VAL A 230 25.16 5.61 0.13
CA VAL A 230 24.71 6.06 1.45
C VAL A 230 24.93 4.97 2.51
N MET A 231 24.74 3.69 2.16
CA MET A 231 25.10 2.55 3.01
C MET A 231 26.59 2.49 3.29
N ARG A 232 27.44 2.61 2.24
CA ARG A 232 28.91 2.62 2.37
C ARG A 232 29.41 3.75 3.27
N LYS A 233 28.77 4.92 3.24
CA LYS A 233 29.11 6.06 4.11
C LYS A 233 28.70 5.86 5.56
N GLY A 234 28.00 4.77 5.90
CA GLY A 234 27.49 4.53 7.24
C GLY A 234 26.32 5.46 7.63
N TRP A 235 25.65 6.06 6.64
CA TRP A 235 24.52 6.95 6.91
C TRP A 235 23.22 6.18 7.17
N VAL A 236 23.17 4.91 6.79
CA VAL A 236 22.01 4.02 6.95
C VAL A 236 22.35 2.92 7.95
N GLN A 237 21.53 2.77 8.98
CA GLN A 237 21.65 1.74 10.01
C GLN A 237 20.54 0.70 9.93
N ALA A 238 19.45 0.96 9.20
CA ALA A 238 18.37 0.01 8.94
C ALA A 238 17.73 0.29 7.60
N VAL A 239 17.24 -0.76 6.95
CA VAL A 239 16.35 -0.66 5.79
C VAL A 239 14.97 -1.11 6.24
N VAL A 240 13.93 -0.32 5.92
CA VAL A 240 12.53 -0.67 6.15
C VAL A 240 11.75 -0.55 4.85
N VAL A 241 11.08 -1.61 4.43
CA VAL A 241 10.28 -1.67 3.21
C VAL A 241 8.94 -2.32 3.48
N GLY A 242 7.95 -2.01 2.64
CA GLY A 242 6.68 -2.72 2.64
C GLY A 242 6.77 -4.09 1.96
N CYS A 243 5.62 -4.74 1.78
CA CYS A 243 5.47 -5.93 0.96
C CYS A 243 4.12 -5.94 0.25
N ASP A 244 4.11 -6.54 -0.94
CA ASP A 244 2.88 -6.82 -1.67
C ASP A 244 2.38 -8.25 -1.38
N ARG A 245 3.32 -9.22 -1.22
CA ARG A 245 3.00 -10.60 -0.84
C ARG A 245 4.21 -11.24 -0.15
N VAL A 246 3.93 -12.09 0.85
CA VAL A 246 4.92 -12.94 1.52
C VAL A 246 4.54 -14.39 1.28
N ALA A 247 5.44 -15.18 0.68
CA ALA A 247 5.25 -16.62 0.47
C ALA A 247 5.44 -17.41 1.77
N ALA A 248 5.00 -18.67 1.76
CA ALA A 248 5.07 -19.55 2.93
C ALA A 248 6.51 -19.78 3.44
N ASN A 249 7.51 -19.77 2.54
CA ASN A 249 8.91 -19.89 2.91
C ASN A 249 9.54 -18.59 3.42
N GLY A 250 8.80 -17.46 3.37
CA GLY A 250 9.26 -16.14 3.79
C GLY A 250 9.87 -15.27 2.69
N ASP A 251 9.87 -15.72 1.43
CA ASP A 251 10.23 -14.89 0.28
C ASP A 251 9.20 -13.77 0.11
N VAL A 252 9.66 -12.59 -0.30
CA VAL A 252 8.80 -11.40 -0.35
C VAL A 252 8.78 -10.81 -1.76
N ALA A 253 7.59 -10.69 -2.33
CA ALA A 253 7.35 -9.82 -3.47
C ALA A 253 7.09 -8.39 -3.01
N ASN A 254 7.84 -7.45 -3.56
CA ASN A 254 7.65 -6.02 -3.34
C ASN A 254 8.05 -5.24 -4.58
N LYS A 255 7.84 -3.92 -4.55
CA LYS A 255 8.16 -3.01 -5.66
C LYS A 255 9.53 -3.28 -6.24
N ILE A 256 9.60 -3.33 -7.59
CA ILE A 256 10.85 -3.54 -8.34
C ILE A 256 11.99 -2.67 -7.78
N GLY A 257 13.15 -3.27 -7.55
CA GLY A 257 14.33 -2.66 -6.91
C GLY A 257 14.55 -3.10 -5.46
N THR A 258 13.52 -3.62 -4.79
CA THR A 258 13.60 -4.04 -3.38
C THR A 258 14.65 -5.14 -3.16
N SER A 259 14.73 -6.14 -4.04
CA SER A 259 15.72 -7.22 -3.93
C SER A 259 17.15 -6.69 -4.08
N GLY A 260 17.36 -5.70 -4.96
CA GLY A 260 18.65 -5.02 -5.10
C GLY A 260 19.09 -4.30 -3.82
N VAL A 261 18.15 -3.61 -3.17
CA VAL A 261 18.41 -2.94 -1.86
C VAL A 261 18.73 -3.98 -0.78
N ALA A 262 18.02 -5.12 -0.75
CA ALA A 262 18.28 -6.20 0.21
C ALA A 262 19.69 -6.82 0.03
N ILE A 263 20.13 -7.03 -1.21
CA ILE A 263 21.49 -7.49 -1.53
C ILE A 263 22.54 -6.49 -1.02
N LEU A 264 22.32 -5.19 -1.26
CA LEU A 264 23.21 -4.13 -0.76
C LEU A 264 23.22 -4.11 0.77
N ALA A 265 22.06 -4.16 1.43
CA ALA A 265 21.96 -4.21 2.89
C ALA A 265 22.74 -5.40 3.46
N ARG A 266 22.62 -6.58 2.86
CA ARG A 266 23.40 -7.78 3.24
C ARG A 266 24.90 -7.55 3.09
N HIS A 267 25.34 -6.96 1.97
CA HIS A 267 26.76 -6.65 1.73
C HIS A 267 27.34 -5.71 2.78
N TYR A 268 26.60 -4.66 3.15
CA TYR A 268 27.01 -3.68 4.14
C TYR A 268 26.66 -4.07 5.59
N LYS A 269 26.10 -5.26 5.81
CA LYS A 269 25.69 -5.79 7.14
C LYS A 269 24.68 -4.89 7.84
N ILE A 270 23.76 -4.30 7.09
CA ILE A 270 22.67 -3.48 7.56
C ILE A 270 21.43 -4.37 7.66
N PRO A 271 20.66 -4.35 8.78
CA PRO A 271 19.45 -5.11 8.91
C PRO A 271 18.40 -4.64 7.89
N PHE A 272 17.73 -5.61 7.26
CA PHE A 272 16.69 -5.41 6.28
C PHE A 272 15.35 -5.93 6.83
N TYR A 273 14.41 -5.02 7.05
CA TYR A 273 13.11 -5.30 7.66
C TYR A 273 12.01 -5.13 6.63
N VAL A 274 11.12 -6.12 6.58
CA VAL A 274 9.91 -6.12 5.74
C VAL A 274 8.70 -5.91 6.65
N LEU A 275 7.90 -4.90 6.38
CA LEU A 275 6.76 -4.50 7.19
C LEU A 275 5.45 -4.63 6.40
N GLY A 276 4.53 -5.43 6.90
CA GLY A 276 3.22 -5.61 6.28
C GLY A 276 2.24 -6.33 7.21
N PRO A 277 0.93 -6.17 7.00
CA PRO A 277 -0.07 -6.86 7.79
C PRO A 277 -0.05 -8.37 7.49
N THR A 278 -0.51 -9.17 8.45
CA THR A 278 -0.62 -10.64 8.26
C THR A 278 -1.45 -11.04 7.05
N SER A 279 -2.33 -10.16 6.57
CA SER A 279 -3.11 -10.38 5.33
C SER A 279 -2.28 -10.41 4.06
N THR A 280 -1.01 -9.99 4.10
CA THR A 280 -0.07 -10.10 2.96
C THR A 280 0.62 -11.46 2.91
N ILE A 281 0.51 -12.27 3.96
CA ILE A 281 1.11 -13.60 4.04
C ILE A 281 0.21 -14.59 3.32
N ASP A 282 0.72 -15.19 2.27
CA ASP A 282 0.04 -16.20 1.46
C ASP A 282 0.63 -17.58 1.75
N SER A 283 0.04 -18.29 2.70
CA SER A 283 0.46 -19.64 3.08
C SER A 283 0.21 -20.70 1.98
N SER A 284 -0.60 -20.37 0.97
CA SER A 284 -0.85 -21.26 -0.18
C SER A 284 0.21 -21.11 -1.27
N CYS A 285 1.00 -20.04 -1.25
CA CYS A 285 2.11 -19.80 -2.16
C CYS A 285 3.40 -20.34 -1.54
N PRO A 286 4.01 -21.42 -2.05
CA PRO A 286 5.11 -22.10 -1.36
C PRO A 286 6.38 -21.25 -1.28
N ASP A 287 6.72 -20.50 -2.34
CA ASP A 287 7.96 -19.78 -2.51
C ASP A 287 7.79 -18.54 -3.42
N GLY A 288 8.86 -17.75 -3.55
CA GLY A 288 8.87 -16.56 -4.38
C GLY A 288 8.71 -16.83 -5.88
N ASP A 289 9.22 -17.96 -6.37
CA ASP A 289 9.13 -18.32 -7.79
C ASP A 289 7.69 -18.64 -8.21
N SER A 290 6.85 -19.01 -7.26
CA SER A 290 5.43 -19.26 -7.46
C SER A 290 4.58 -17.96 -7.51
N ILE A 291 5.15 -16.80 -7.22
CA ILE A 291 4.45 -15.51 -7.27
C ILE A 291 4.44 -14.97 -8.71
N VAL A 292 3.25 -14.82 -9.28
CA VAL A 292 3.10 -14.21 -10.61
C VAL A 292 3.39 -12.72 -10.53
N ILE A 293 4.39 -12.27 -11.28
CA ILE A 293 4.78 -10.86 -11.34
C ILE A 293 4.05 -10.15 -12.48
N GLU A 294 3.38 -9.04 -12.16
CA GLU A 294 2.72 -8.16 -13.12
C GLU A 294 3.76 -7.47 -14.02
N GLU A 295 3.64 -7.61 -15.34
CA GLU A 295 4.39 -6.83 -16.31
C GLU A 295 3.57 -5.60 -16.73
N ARG A 296 4.18 -4.43 -16.70
CA ARG A 296 3.50 -3.14 -16.90
C ARG A 296 3.88 -2.49 -18.23
N ASN A 297 3.13 -1.43 -18.58
CA ASN A 297 3.35 -0.70 -19.82
C ASN A 297 4.79 -0.19 -19.93
N PRO A 298 5.51 -0.50 -21.02
CA PRO A 298 6.86 -0.01 -21.30
C PRO A 298 7.01 1.51 -21.26
N ASP A 299 5.97 2.26 -21.58
CA ASP A 299 5.98 3.72 -21.58
C ASP A 299 6.22 4.33 -20.20
N GLU A 300 5.92 3.60 -19.12
CA GLU A 300 6.28 4.01 -17.77
C GLU A 300 7.79 4.18 -17.61
N VAL A 301 8.59 3.40 -18.31
CA VAL A 301 10.06 3.46 -18.29
C VAL A 301 10.58 4.56 -19.21
N THR A 302 10.00 4.71 -20.40
CA THR A 302 10.61 5.49 -21.48
C THR A 302 10.02 6.87 -21.70
N GLU A 303 8.79 7.13 -21.25
CA GLU A 303 8.05 8.35 -21.59
C GLU A 303 7.44 9.06 -20.38
N MET A 304 6.86 8.33 -19.42
CA MET A 304 5.91 8.84 -18.42
C MET A 304 6.33 10.12 -17.70
N TRP A 305 7.65 10.27 -17.40
CA TRP A 305 8.19 11.42 -16.64
C TRP A 305 9.07 12.34 -17.46
N TYR A 306 9.07 12.17 -18.79
CA TYR A 306 9.92 12.91 -19.68
C TYR A 306 9.11 13.72 -20.68
N SER A 307 9.58 14.88 -21.05
CA SER A 307 8.96 15.72 -22.10
C SER A 307 9.04 15.09 -23.50
N ARG A 308 9.91 14.11 -23.67
CA ARG A 308 10.11 13.31 -24.88
C ARG A 308 10.58 11.91 -24.50
N ARG A 309 10.33 10.94 -25.36
CA ARG A 309 10.83 9.58 -25.19
C ARG A 309 12.37 9.57 -24.99
N MET A 310 12.83 8.84 -23.97
CA MET A 310 14.26 8.80 -23.58
C MET A 310 15.02 7.63 -24.19
N ALA A 311 14.32 6.67 -24.84
CA ALA A 311 14.94 5.52 -25.47
C ALA A 311 14.60 5.48 -26.97
N PRO A 312 15.43 4.86 -27.83
CA PRO A 312 15.09 4.60 -29.22
C PRO A 312 13.76 3.82 -29.32
N LYS A 313 12.99 4.07 -30.41
CA LYS A 313 11.66 3.44 -30.57
C LYS A 313 11.72 1.92 -30.65
N ASP A 314 12.77 1.39 -31.26
CA ASP A 314 12.94 -0.04 -31.54
C ASP A 314 13.60 -0.81 -30.41
N VAL A 315 13.91 -0.16 -29.25
CA VAL A 315 14.50 -0.84 -28.11
C VAL A 315 13.43 -1.61 -27.33
N LYS A 316 13.71 -2.86 -27.00
CA LYS A 316 12.85 -3.65 -26.12
C LYS A 316 12.90 -3.11 -24.69
N VAL A 317 11.76 -3.04 -24.04
CA VAL A 317 11.65 -2.59 -22.64
C VAL A 317 11.04 -3.72 -21.82
N TYR A 318 11.68 -4.02 -20.69
CA TYR A 318 11.16 -4.95 -19.69
C TYR A 318 10.79 -4.15 -18.43
N ASN A 319 9.53 -4.25 -18.00
CA ASN A 319 8.97 -3.42 -16.92
C ASN A 319 8.15 -4.27 -15.93
N PRO A 320 8.79 -5.14 -15.13
CA PRO A 320 8.09 -5.84 -14.06
C PRO A 320 7.73 -4.87 -12.93
N ALA A 321 6.53 -5.03 -12.36
CA ALA A 321 6.07 -4.18 -11.27
C ALA A 321 6.79 -4.46 -9.94
N PHE A 322 7.20 -5.71 -9.73
CA PHE A 322 7.76 -6.23 -8.48
C PHE A 322 8.99 -7.09 -8.75
N ASP A 323 9.78 -7.29 -7.70
CA ASP A 323 10.80 -8.33 -7.66
C ASP A 323 10.65 -9.19 -6.40
N ILE A 324 11.35 -10.31 -6.38
CA ILE A 324 11.36 -11.24 -5.26
C ILE A 324 12.62 -11.03 -4.44
N THR A 325 12.44 -10.77 -3.17
CA THR A 325 13.52 -10.76 -2.18
C THR A 325 13.54 -12.13 -1.48
N PRO A 326 14.58 -12.93 -1.67
CA PRO A 326 14.73 -14.20 -0.96
C PRO A 326 14.76 -13.99 0.56
N HIS A 327 14.12 -14.88 1.30
CA HIS A 327 14.02 -14.78 2.77
C HIS A 327 15.40 -14.75 3.45
N GLU A 328 16.46 -15.29 2.81
CA GLU A 328 17.83 -15.25 3.33
C GLU A 328 18.40 -13.83 3.44
N LEU A 329 17.87 -12.87 2.68
CA LEU A 329 18.28 -11.47 2.71
C LEU A 329 17.47 -10.66 3.74
N ILE A 330 16.39 -11.21 4.27
CA ILE A 330 15.47 -10.54 5.19
C ILE A 330 15.89 -10.83 6.64
N THR A 331 16.09 -9.77 7.43
CA THR A 331 16.42 -9.89 8.85
C THR A 331 15.20 -10.29 9.67
N ALA A 332 14.08 -9.63 9.44
CA ALA A 332 12.80 -9.95 10.05
C ALA A 332 11.63 -9.45 9.19
N ILE A 333 10.50 -10.17 9.29
CA ILE A 333 9.19 -9.72 8.81
C ILE A 333 8.41 -9.23 10.02
N ILE A 334 7.88 -8.02 9.95
CA ILE A 334 7.20 -7.34 11.05
C ILE A 334 5.74 -7.13 10.67
N THR A 335 4.86 -7.68 11.49
CA THR A 335 3.41 -7.59 11.29
C THR A 335 2.74 -7.00 12.54
N GLU A 336 1.43 -6.82 12.52
CA GLU A 336 0.65 -6.44 13.70
C GLU A 336 0.64 -7.53 14.77
N LYS A 337 1.05 -8.75 14.45
CA LYS A 337 1.16 -9.89 15.40
C LYS A 337 2.53 -10.01 16.07
N GLY A 338 3.52 -9.24 15.60
CA GLY A 338 4.87 -9.25 16.18
C GLY A 338 5.97 -9.31 15.14
N ILE A 339 7.18 -9.62 15.61
CA ILE A 339 8.42 -9.66 14.84
C ILE A 339 8.77 -11.12 14.56
N PHE A 340 8.84 -11.48 13.29
CA PHE A 340 9.20 -12.82 12.85
C PHE A 340 10.61 -12.80 12.29
N TYR A 341 11.54 -13.32 13.08
CA TYR A 341 12.93 -13.47 12.67
C TYR A 341 13.11 -14.70 11.80
N LYS A 342 14.05 -14.62 10.88
CA LYS A 342 14.54 -15.80 10.20
C LYS A 342 14.97 -16.84 11.23
N ASN A 343 14.32 -17.99 11.26
CA ASN A 343 14.83 -19.11 12.03
C ASN A 343 16.19 -19.53 11.44
N ASN A 344 17.26 -19.32 12.17
CA ASN A 344 18.54 -19.95 11.90
C ASN A 344 18.34 -21.47 12.10
N ARG A 345 17.92 -22.18 11.05
CA ARG A 345 18.04 -23.65 10.99
C ARG A 345 19.36 -24.02 10.37
#